data_d721a932afe8dbd5363f05b248cdb298
#
_entry.id   d721a932afe8dbd5363f05b248cdb298
#
_cell.length_a   1.000
_cell.length_b   1.000
_cell.length_c   1.000
_cell.angle_alpha   90.00
_cell.angle_beta   90.00
_cell.angle_gamma   90.00
#
_symmetry.space_group_name_H-M   'P 1'
#
loop_
_entity.id
_entity.type
_entity.pdbx_description
1 polymer ?
#
loop_
_entity_poly.entity_id
_entity_poly.type
_entity_poly.pdbx_seq_one_letter_code
_entity_poly.pdbx_strand_id
1 'polypeptide(L)'
;AMEMAGLFGVLTRISDPDGNVSLIQKAKAYNGELDDGDDIDVKKIRENGEQKADIGEGMEGVSARFVGDEIAEAIMDSRHRGRTYLSPLSVFSHFETNLENHGSIPEENLDRYYRYLEMVREEYRERAIEDVRHALAYDLDEIQRQGEKYMDHVMAYIDDATVEDSLTGREQDPDETFLRSVEEELEIPEDRKDDFRQEVSNWVSRRAREGTSFDPQDNDRLRRALERKLWEDKKHNINFSALVSANELDDDERNSWVSALVDRGYSEAGAREVLEFAGAE
;
A
#
# COMPACT_ATOMS: atom_id res chain seq x y z
N ALA A 1 -7.76 9.82 7.00
CA ALA A 1 -9.09 10.42 6.83
C ALA A 1 -9.04 11.67 5.95
N MET A 2 -8.24 12.67 6.33
CA MET A 2 -8.13 13.94 5.57
C MET A 2 -7.71 13.73 4.11
N GLU A 3 -6.74 12.88 3.87
CA GLU A 3 -6.24 12.55 2.53
C GLU A 3 -7.34 11.92 1.66
N MET A 4 -8.06 10.93 2.21
CA MET A 4 -9.17 10.29 1.49
C MET A 4 -10.31 11.27 1.18
N ALA A 5 -10.62 12.17 2.10
CA ALA A 5 -11.59 13.23 1.86
C ALA A 5 -11.11 14.21 0.77
N GLY A 6 -9.83 14.58 0.79
CA GLY A 6 -9.21 15.41 -0.25
C GLY A 6 -9.21 14.71 -1.61
N LEU A 7 -8.89 13.42 -1.65
CA LEU A 7 -8.92 12.61 -2.87
C LEU A 7 -10.33 12.61 -3.48
N PHE A 8 -11.38 12.36 -2.69
CA PHE A 8 -12.75 12.46 -3.16
C PHE A 8 -13.04 13.84 -3.80
N GLY A 9 -12.68 14.92 -3.09
CA GLY A 9 -12.86 16.28 -3.62
C GLY A 9 -12.13 16.50 -4.95
N VAL A 10 -10.92 15.96 -5.10
CA VAL A 10 -10.13 16.04 -6.36
C VAL A 10 -10.80 15.24 -7.47
N LEU A 11 -11.22 13.99 -7.22
CA LEU A 11 -11.87 13.14 -8.23
C LEU A 11 -13.11 13.79 -8.83
N THR A 12 -13.88 14.56 -8.03
CA THR A 12 -15.05 15.29 -8.56
C THR A 12 -14.69 16.45 -9.47
N ARG A 13 -13.42 16.88 -9.50
CA ARG A 13 -12.94 18.08 -10.20
C ARG A 13 -12.08 17.81 -11.43
N ILE A 14 -11.54 16.60 -11.52
CA ILE A 14 -10.71 16.22 -12.66
C ILE A 14 -11.55 15.44 -13.69
N SER A 15 -11.20 15.58 -14.95
CA SER A 15 -11.83 14.83 -16.05
C SER A 15 -11.27 13.41 -16.15
N ASP A 16 -12.06 12.49 -16.68
CA ASP A 16 -11.60 11.12 -16.93
C ASP A 16 -10.36 11.13 -17.86
N PRO A 17 -9.29 10.42 -17.48
CA PRO A 17 -8.08 10.35 -18.30
C PRO A 17 -8.31 9.55 -19.59
N ASP A 18 -7.40 9.71 -20.56
CA ASP A 18 -7.36 8.88 -21.76
C ASP A 18 -6.45 7.67 -21.55
N GLY A 19 -6.74 6.58 -22.26
CA GLY A 19 -5.89 5.39 -22.30
C GLY A 19 -6.02 4.50 -21.05
N ASN A 20 -4.90 3.96 -20.57
CA ASN A 20 -4.87 2.98 -19.49
C ASN A 20 -4.65 3.59 -18.09
N VAL A 21 -4.67 4.91 -17.99
CA VAL A 21 -4.48 5.60 -16.70
C VAL A 21 -5.82 5.67 -15.97
N SER A 22 -5.86 5.24 -14.71
CA SER A 22 -7.05 5.39 -13.88
C SER A 22 -7.23 6.82 -13.36
N LEU A 23 -8.44 7.16 -12.93
CA LEU A 23 -8.73 8.47 -12.35
C LEU A 23 -7.93 8.71 -11.04
N ILE A 24 -7.74 7.65 -10.25
CA ILE A 24 -6.89 7.66 -9.04
C ILE A 24 -5.43 7.92 -9.41
N GLN A 25 -4.89 7.22 -10.41
CA GLN A 25 -3.51 7.45 -10.88
C GLN A 25 -3.33 8.88 -11.39
N LYS A 26 -4.31 9.42 -12.11
CA LYS A 26 -4.29 10.82 -12.53
C LYS A 26 -4.23 11.78 -11.33
N ALA A 27 -5.04 11.54 -10.30
CA ALA A 27 -5.03 12.35 -9.07
C ALA A 27 -3.67 12.26 -8.35
N LYS A 28 -3.10 11.05 -8.21
CA LYS A 28 -1.76 10.82 -7.67
C LYS A 28 -0.68 11.53 -8.50
N ALA A 29 -0.76 11.44 -9.82
CA ALA A 29 0.16 12.13 -10.74
C ALA A 29 0.15 13.65 -10.56
N TYR A 30 -1.02 14.25 -10.36
CA TYR A 30 -1.15 15.69 -10.10
C TYR A 30 -0.59 16.10 -8.74
N ASN A 31 -0.59 15.18 -7.77
CA ASN A 31 -0.01 15.38 -6.43
C ASN A 31 1.50 15.08 -6.37
N GLY A 32 2.08 14.53 -7.45
CA GLY A 32 3.49 14.13 -7.50
C GLY A 32 3.77 12.79 -6.81
N GLU A 33 2.75 11.98 -6.61
CA GLU A 33 2.79 10.65 -5.96
C GLU A 33 2.69 9.56 -7.03
N LEU A 34 3.67 9.50 -7.93
CA LEU A 34 3.78 8.41 -8.91
C LEU A 34 4.76 7.37 -8.39
N ASP A 35 4.43 6.10 -8.58
CA ASP A 35 5.33 5.00 -8.30
C ASP A 35 6.46 4.93 -9.35
N ASP A 36 7.66 4.45 -8.95
CA ASP A 36 8.86 4.39 -9.79
C ASP A 36 8.74 3.55 -11.09
N GLY A 37 7.60 2.93 -11.34
CA GLY A 37 7.28 2.14 -12.54
C GLY A 37 6.23 2.76 -13.46
N ASP A 38 5.58 3.85 -13.03
CA ASP A 38 4.50 4.48 -13.78
C ASP A 38 5.05 5.33 -14.93
N ASP A 39 4.94 4.83 -16.16
CA ASP A 39 5.24 5.60 -17.38
C ASP A 39 4.09 6.58 -17.70
N ILE A 40 3.85 7.53 -16.80
CA ILE A 40 2.77 8.52 -16.88
C ILE A 40 3.33 9.90 -17.24
N ASP A 41 3.03 10.37 -18.45
CA ASP A 41 3.32 11.75 -18.86
C ASP A 41 2.28 12.73 -18.26
N VAL A 42 2.59 13.26 -17.08
CA VAL A 42 1.74 14.19 -16.32
C VAL A 42 1.36 15.43 -17.15
N LYS A 43 2.29 15.92 -18.00
CA LYS A 43 2.03 17.10 -18.85
C LYS A 43 0.96 16.80 -19.89
N LYS A 44 1.07 15.66 -20.55
CA LYS A 44 0.09 15.20 -21.54
C LYS A 44 -1.28 14.96 -20.92
N ILE A 45 -1.33 14.35 -19.73
CA ILE A 45 -2.59 14.14 -19.01
C ILE A 45 -3.25 15.47 -18.67
N ARG A 46 -2.50 16.47 -18.23
CA ARG A 46 -3.02 17.81 -17.92
C ARG A 46 -3.56 18.52 -19.18
N GLU A 47 -2.80 18.52 -20.27
CA GLU A 47 -3.23 19.10 -21.54
C GLU A 47 -4.53 18.44 -22.06
N ASN A 48 -4.65 17.12 -21.96
CA ASN A 48 -5.86 16.41 -22.35
C ASN A 48 -7.04 16.72 -21.40
N GLY A 49 -6.78 16.85 -20.11
CA GLY A 49 -7.80 17.19 -19.11
C GLY A 49 -8.40 18.58 -19.37
N GLU A 50 -7.56 19.56 -19.64
CA GLU A 50 -7.99 20.94 -19.98
C GLU A 50 -8.82 20.99 -21.25
N GLN A 51 -8.53 20.12 -22.25
CA GLN A 51 -9.29 20.06 -23.50
C GLN A 51 -10.68 19.39 -23.35
N LYS A 52 -10.83 18.51 -22.36
CA LYS A 52 -12.09 17.79 -22.11
C LYS A 52 -13.09 18.56 -21.25
N ALA A 53 -12.59 19.46 -20.44
CA ALA A 53 -13.43 20.23 -19.53
C ALA A 53 -14.01 21.48 -20.24
N ASP A 54 -15.33 21.64 -20.22
CA ASP A 54 -16.01 22.77 -20.90
C ASP A 54 -15.58 24.14 -20.35
N ILE A 55 -15.30 24.22 -19.04
CA ILE A 55 -14.89 25.48 -18.37
C ILE A 55 -13.50 25.38 -17.70
N GLY A 56 -12.71 24.37 -18.04
CA GLY A 56 -11.39 24.11 -17.46
C GLY A 56 -11.43 23.10 -16.33
N GLU A 57 -10.44 22.23 -16.32
CA GLU A 57 -10.30 21.20 -15.29
C GLU A 57 -10.08 21.83 -13.90
N GLY A 58 -10.75 21.32 -12.88
CA GLY A 58 -10.69 21.85 -11.51
C GLY A 58 -11.74 22.92 -11.18
N MET A 59 -12.47 23.42 -12.17
CA MET A 59 -13.45 24.51 -11.98
C MET A 59 -14.82 24.01 -11.54
N GLU A 60 -15.19 22.77 -11.85
CA GLU A 60 -16.40 22.08 -11.41
C GLU A 60 -16.10 21.06 -10.31
N GLY A 61 -17.15 20.51 -9.69
CA GLY A 61 -17.05 19.50 -8.64
C GLY A 61 -17.43 20.03 -7.26
N VAL A 62 -17.30 19.19 -6.23
CA VAL A 62 -17.60 19.58 -4.84
C VAL A 62 -16.62 20.65 -4.37
N SER A 63 -17.13 21.64 -3.63
CA SER A 63 -16.25 22.72 -3.13
C SER A 63 -15.34 22.21 -2.01
N ALA A 64 -14.16 22.82 -1.88
CA ALA A 64 -13.26 22.55 -0.74
C ALA A 64 -13.95 22.86 0.61
N ARG A 65 -14.90 23.81 0.60
CA ARG A 65 -15.72 24.11 1.79
C ARG A 65 -16.61 22.92 2.14
N PHE A 66 -17.33 22.34 1.18
CA PHE A 66 -18.13 21.14 1.41
C PHE A 66 -17.30 20.03 2.04
N VAL A 67 -16.16 19.70 1.45
CA VAL A 67 -15.25 18.68 2.01
C VAL A 67 -14.84 19.02 3.44
N GLY A 68 -14.51 20.28 3.71
CA GLY A 68 -14.12 20.75 5.05
C GLY A 68 -15.26 20.67 6.06
N ASP A 69 -16.48 21.02 5.65
CA ASP A 69 -17.68 20.97 6.50
C ASP A 69 -18.01 19.52 6.88
N GLU A 70 -17.97 18.59 5.91
CA GLU A 70 -18.19 17.15 6.18
C GLU A 70 -17.12 16.53 7.09
N ILE A 71 -15.86 16.92 6.93
CA ILE A 71 -14.79 16.53 7.86
C ILE A 71 -15.08 17.05 9.26
N ALA A 72 -15.50 18.32 9.39
CA ALA A 72 -15.81 18.92 10.68
C ALA A 72 -16.99 18.22 11.37
N GLU A 73 -18.04 17.90 10.63
CA GLU A 73 -19.19 17.14 11.15
C GLU A 73 -18.79 15.73 11.58
N ALA A 74 -17.98 15.02 10.77
CA ALA A 74 -17.46 13.70 11.11
C ALA A 74 -16.58 13.72 12.39
N ILE A 75 -15.78 14.79 12.60
CA ILE A 75 -15.02 14.99 13.84
C ILE A 75 -15.96 15.17 15.04
N MET A 76 -17.00 15.99 14.89
CA MET A 76 -17.96 16.24 15.97
C MET A 76 -18.71 14.97 16.33
N ASP A 77 -19.20 14.22 15.33
CA ASP A 77 -19.89 12.95 15.55
C ASP A 77 -18.97 11.90 16.21
N SER A 78 -17.72 11.78 15.75
CA SER A 78 -16.72 10.91 16.38
C SER A 78 -16.50 11.26 17.85
N ARG A 79 -16.42 12.54 18.19
CA ARG A 79 -16.30 13.01 19.59
C ARG A 79 -17.54 12.71 20.42
N HIS A 80 -18.74 12.90 19.87
CA HIS A 80 -19.98 12.56 20.54
C HIS A 80 -20.08 11.06 20.85
N ARG A 81 -19.51 10.21 20.00
CA ARG A 81 -19.41 8.76 20.22
C ARG A 81 -18.22 8.36 21.12
N GLY A 82 -17.50 9.34 21.70
CA GLY A 82 -16.35 9.11 22.57
C GLY A 82 -15.09 8.66 21.85
N ARG A 83 -15.01 8.80 20.52
CA ARG A 83 -13.81 8.49 19.74
C ARG A 83 -12.81 9.65 19.80
N THR A 84 -11.52 9.34 19.91
CA THR A 84 -10.42 10.31 19.92
C THR A 84 -9.72 10.46 18.56
N TYR A 85 -10.20 9.77 17.54
CA TYR A 85 -9.67 9.76 16.18
C TYR A 85 -10.77 9.96 15.16
N LEU A 86 -10.39 10.39 13.96
CA LEU A 86 -11.25 10.48 12.78
C LEU A 86 -10.95 9.33 11.84
N SER A 87 -11.94 8.47 11.63
CA SER A 87 -11.86 7.37 10.66
C SER A 87 -12.21 7.86 9.24
N PRO A 88 -11.53 7.38 8.18
CA PRO A 88 -11.98 7.59 6.81
C PRO A 88 -13.42 7.10 6.59
N LEU A 89 -13.80 5.97 7.19
CA LEU A 89 -15.16 5.41 7.08
C LEU A 89 -16.23 6.35 7.62
N SER A 90 -15.94 7.06 8.72
CA SER A 90 -16.83 8.08 9.25
C SER A 90 -17.02 9.23 8.25
N VAL A 91 -15.96 9.70 7.60
CA VAL A 91 -16.04 10.76 6.59
C VAL A 91 -16.82 10.31 5.37
N PHE A 92 -16.60 9.08 4.89
CA PHE A 92 -17.35 8.51 3.77
C PHE A 92 -18.86 8.45 4.07
N SER A 93 -19.24 8.05 5.29
CA SER A 93 -20.63 8.01 5.70
C SER A 93 -21.28 9.42 5.69
N HIS A 94 -20.54 10.45 6.08
CA HIS A 94 -21.01 11.84 5.99
C HIS A 94 -21.17 12.28 4.54
N PHE A 95 -20.22 11.99 3.64
CA PHE A 95 -20.39 12.27 2.23
C PHE A 95 -21.61 11.56 1.65
N GLU A 96 -21.81 10.27 1.91
CA GLU A 96 -22.98 9.53 1.45
C GLU A 96 -24.30 10.18 1.87
N THR A 97 -24.38 10.62 3.13
CA THR A 97 -25.60 11.21 3.67
C THR A 97 -25.89 12.60 3.11
N ASN A 98 -24.83 13.39 2.84
CA ASN A 98 -24.98 14.82 2.59
C ASN A 98 -24.83 15.22 1.11
N LEU A 99 -24.33 14.33 0.24
CA LEU A 99 -24.24 14.61 -1.21
C LEU A 99 -25.59 14.99 -1.82
N GLU A 100 -26.66 14.26 -1.50
CA GLU A 100 -28.02 14.54 -2.00
C GLU A 100 -28.63 15.81 -1.41
N ASN A 101 -28.26 16.15 -0.20
CA ASN A 101 -28.85 17.26 0.54
C ASN A 101 -28.13 18.59 0.31
N HIS A 102 -26.98 18.57 -0.39
CA HIS A 102 -26.20 19.77 -0.62
C HIS A 102 -26.70 20.54 -1.86
N GLY A 103 -27.39 21.64 -1.65
CA GLY A 103 -28.09 22.40 -2.70
C GLY A 103 -27.24 22.99 -3.83
N SER A 104 -25.90 22.85 -3.78
CA SER A 104 -25.00 23.27 -4.86
C SER A 104 -24.50 22.11 -5.73
N ILE A 105 -24.89 20.87 -5.41
CA ILE A 105 -24.54 19.69 -6.22
C ILE A 105 -25.69 19.41 -7.18
N PRO A 106 -25.44 19.47 -8.52
CA PRO A 106 -26.46 19.12 -9.51
C PRO A 106 -26.86 17.65 -9.39
N GLU A 107 -28.15 17.35 -9.45
CA GLU A 107 -28.69 16.00 -9.36
C GLU A 107 -28.07 15.04 -10.40
N GLU A 108 -27.80 15.56 -11.60
CA GLU A 108 -27.15 14.84 -12.70
C GLU A 108 -25.72 14.37 -12.41
N ASN A 109 -25.05 14.95 -11.40
CA ASN A 109 -23.70 14.59 -10.97
C ASN A 109 -23.67 13.56 -9.83
N LEU A 110 -24.79 13.31 -9.15
CA LEU A 110 -24.85 12.47 -7.94
C LEU A 110 -24.35 11.06 -8.21
N ASP A 111 -24.84 10.39 -9.25
CA ASP A 111 -24.42 9.02 -9.59
C ASP A 111 -22.92 8.94 -9.85
N ARG A 112 -22.34 9.99 -10.48
CA ARG A 112 -20.91 10.06 -10.73
C ARG A 112 -20.14 10.25 -9.44
N TYR A 113 -20.62 11.08 -8.52
CA TYR A 113 -19.95 11.34 -7.24
C TYR A 113 -20.02 10.14 -6.30
N TYR A 114 -21.13 9.39 -6.29
CA TYR A 114 -21.19 8.13 -5.56
C TYR A 114 -20.18 7.10 -6.09
N ARG A 115 -20.01 6.98 -7.41
CA ARG A 115 -18.96 6.11 -7.98
C ARG A 115 -17.56 6.56 -7.56
N TYR A 116 -17.30 7.86 -7.52
CA TYR A 116 -16.01 8.37 -7.05
C TYR A 116 -15.78 8.10 -5.56
N LEU A 117 -16.82 8.17 -4.76
CA LEU A 117 -16.74 7.82 -3.34
C LEU A 117 -16.40 6.33 -3.16
N GLU A 118 -17.00 5.44 -3.95
CA GLU A 118 -16.64 4.02 -3.96
C GLU A 118 -15.20 3.79 -4.41
N MET A 119 -14.72 4.50 -5.42
CA MET A 119 -13.31 4.43 -5.85
C MET A 119 -12.35 4.83 -4.72
N VAL A 120 -12.68 5.89 -3.96
CA VAL A 120 -11.85 6.32 -2.82
C VAL A 120 -11.96 5.34 -1.65
N ARG A 121 -13.10 4.70 -1.45
CA ARG A 121 -13.28 3.65 -0.45
C ARG A 121 -12.41 2.42 -0.77
N GLU A 122 -12.34 2.03 -2.05
CA GLU A 122 -11.49 0.94 -2.50
C GLU A 122 -10.02 1.29 -2.37
N GLU A 123 -9.59 2.49 -2.75
CA GLU A 123 -8.23 2.99 -2.53
C GLU A 123 -7.85 2.95 -1.03
N TYR A 124 -8.78 3.33 -0.14
CA TYR A 124 -8.57 3.22 1.30
C TYR A 124 -8.47 1.76 1.74
N ARG A 125 -9.29 0.87 1.18
CA ARG A 125 -9.25 -0.58 1.45
C ARG A 125 -7.89 -1.17 1.08
N GLU A 126 -7.40 -0.88 -0.12
CA GLU A 126 -6.08 -1.34 -0.59
C GLU A 126 -4.97 -0.88 0.35
N ARG A 127 -4.98 0.39 0.75
CA ARG A 127 -4.01 0.94 1.72
C ARG A 127 -4.14 0.30 3.10
N ALA A 128 -5.35 0.10 3.59
CA ALA A 128 -5.59 -0.55 4.87
C ALA A 128 -5.07 -1.99 4.89
N ILE A 129 -5.34 -2.74 3.81
CA ILE A 129 -4.83 -4.10 3.64
C ILE A 129 -3.29 -4.10 3.59
N GLU A 130 -2.68 -3.15 2.88
CA GLU A 130 -1.23 -3.03 2.80
C GLU A 130 -0.62 -2.70 4.17
N ASP A 131 -1.19 -1.77 4.92
CA ASP A 131 -0.74 -1.44 6.28
C ASP A 131 -0.86 -2.63 7.24
N VAL A 132 -1.95 -3.39 7.14
CA VAL A 132 -2.12 -4.63 7.92
C VAL A 132 -1.11 -5.70 7.48
N ARG A 133 -0.88 -5.88 6.18
CA ARG A 133 0.17 -6.77 5.65
C ARG A 133 1.54 -6.44 6.24
N HIS A 134 1.89 -5.17 6.21
CA HIS A 134 3.14 -4.71 6.80
C HIS A 134 3.21 -4.96 8.31
N ALA A 135 2.11 -4.72 9.04
CA ALA A 135 2.06 -5.00 10.48
C ALA A 135 2.23 -6.50 10.79
N LEU A 136 1.69 -7.37 9.94
CA LEU A 136 1.79 -8.83 10.06
C LEU A 136 3.15 -9.39 9.62
N ALA A 137 3.75 -8.77 8.59
CA ALA A 137 5.06 -9.17 8.07
C ALA A 137 6.22 -8.60 8.88
N TYR A 138 5.94 -7.68 9.81
CA TYR A 138 6.93 -6.92 10.57
C TYR A 138 7.61 -7.74 11.67
N ASP A 139 8.16 -8.87 11.28
CA ASP A 139 9.17 -9.59 12.03
C ASP A 139 10.53 -9.22 11.41
N LEU A 140 11.16 -8.18 11.97
CA LEU A 140 12.46 -7.68 11.49
C LEU A 140 13.50 -8.80 11.46
N ASP A 141 13.46 -9.71 12.44
CA ASP A 141 14.40 -10.83 12.51
C ASP A 141 14.15 -11.83 11.37
N GLU A 142 12.88 -12.01 10.96
CA GLU A 142 12.56 -12.88 9.82
C GLU A 142 12.93 -12.22 8.49
N ILE A 143 12.64 -10.91 8.30
CA ILE A 143 13.06 -10.15 7.11
C ILE A 143 14.59 -10.19 6.98
N GLN A 144 15.31 -10.00 8.08
CA GLN A 144 16.75 -10.09 8.12
C GLN A 144 17.24 -11.47 7.68
N ARG A 145 16.70 -12.54 8.28
CA ARG A 145 17.04 -13.93 7.93
C ARG A 145 16.76 -14.28 6.48
N GLN A 146 15.60 -13.85 5.94
CA GLN A 146 15.26 -14.09 4.55
C GLN A 146 16.14 -13.29 3.60
N GLY A 147 16.52 -12.06 3.96
CA GLY A 147 17.45 -11.25 3.20
C GLY A 147 18.86 -11.83 3.17
N GLU A 148 19.38 -12.28 4.30
CA GLU A 148 20.66 -12.99 4.40
C GLU A 148 20.64 -14.28 3.57
N LYS A 149 19.59 -15.09 3.73
CA LYS A 149 19.39 -16.29 2.91
C LYS A 149 19.38 -15.98 1.42
N TYR A 150 18.64 -14.93 1.00
CA TYR A 150 18.63 -14.53 -0.40
C TYR A 150 20.01 -14.19 -0.93
N MET A 151 20.80 -13.43 -0.16
CA MET A 151 22.18 -13.08 -0.54
C MET A 151 23.10 -14.29 -0.65
N ASP A 152 23.03 -15.20 0.32
CA ASP A 152 23.85 -16.42 0.31
C ASP A 152 23.55 -17.27 -0.93
N HIS A 153 22.28 -17.42 -1.28
CA HIS A 153 21.87 -18.15 -2.48
C HIS A 153 22.26 -17.43 -3.78
N VAL A 154 22.19 -16.08 -3.86
CA VAL A 154 22.67 -15.32 -5.02
C VAL A 154 24.17 -15.45 -5.19
N MET A 155 24.95 -15.32 -4.12
CA MET A 155 26.40 -15.45 -4.17
C MET A 155 26.82 -16.85 -4.61
N ALA A 156 26.20 -17.88 -4.04
CA ALA A 156 26.47 -19.26 -4.42
C ALA A 156 26.10 -19.56 -5.88
N TYR A 157 24.98 -18.99 -6.35
CA TYR A 157 24.56 -19.10 -7.77
C TYR A 157 25.60 -18.48 -8.72
N ILE A 158 26.14 -17.30 -8.39
CA ILE A 158 27.14 -16.61 -9.22
C ILE A 158 28.48 -17.32 -9.19
N ASP A 159 28.86 -17.86 -8.04
CA ASP A 159 30.16 -18.52 -7.83
C ASP A 159 30.17 -20.02 -8.21
N ASP A 160 29.01 -20.55 -8.70
CA ASP A 160 28.82 -22.00 -8.99
C ASP A 160 29.15 -22.86 -7.75
N ALA A 161 28.73 -22.41 -6.59
CA ALA A 161 28.98 -22.99 -5.27
C ALA A 161 27.71 -23.55 -4.61
N THR A 162 27.88 -24.27 -3.50
CA THR A 162 26.79 -24.76 -2.67
C THR A 162 26.52 -23.82 -1.51
N VAL A 163 25.28 -23.90 -0.96
CA VAL A 163 24.85 -23.20 0.26
C VAL A 163 24.65 -24.21 1.36
N GLU A 164 25.11 -23.90 2.56
CA GLU A 164 24.82 -24.71 3.76
C GLU A 164 23.38 -24.43 4.23
N ASP A 165 22.55 -25.46 4.28
CA ASP A 165 21.20 -25.36 4.83
C ASP A 165 21.28 -25.15 6.36
N SER A 166 20.76 -24.03 6.81
CA SER A 166 20.85 -23.59 8.21
C SER A 166 20.18 -24.53 9.24
N LEU A 167 19.25 -25.39 8.80
CA LEU A 167 18.54 -26.33 9.67
C LEU A 167 19.22 -27.70 9.73
N THR A 168 19.75 -28.17 8.59
CA THR A 168 20.29 -29.52 8.49
C THR A 168 21.81 -29.58 8.45
N GLY A 169 22.48 -28.44 8.23
CA GLY A 169 23.93 -28.34 8.03
C GLY A 169 24.43 -29.05 6.77
N ARG A 170 23.56 -29.31 5.79
CA ARG A 170 23.93 -29.98 4.55
C ARG A 170 24.17 -28.95 3.45
N GLU A 171 25.18 -29.21 2.65
CA GLU A 171 25.41 -28.46 1.42
C GLU A 171 24.35 -28.84 0.38
N GLN A 172 23.79 -27.83 -0.28
CA GLN A 172 22.81 -27.95 -1.36
C GLN A 172 23.05 -26.92 -2.44
N ASP A 173 22.54 -27.17 -3.63
CA ASP A 173 22.55 -26.18 -4.71
C ASP A 173 21.69 -24.96 -4.33
N PRO A 174 21.97 -23.77 -4.89
CA PRO A 174 21.13 -22.60 -4.69
C PRO A 174 19.66 -22.87 -5.01
N ASP A 175 18.75 -22.49 -4.12
CA ASP A 175 17.32 -22.68 -4.30
C ASP A 175 16.78 -21.67 -5.33
N GLU A 176 16.72 -22.11 -6.57
CA GLU A 176 16.24 -21.29 -7.70
C GLU A 176 14.77 -20.86 -7.52
N THR A 177 13.93 -21.69 -6.92
CA THR A 177 12.52 -21.36 -6.65
C THR A 177 12.42 -20.22 -5.64
N PHE A 178 13.21 -20.28 -4.59
CA PHE A 178 13.29 -19.23 -3.59
C PHE A 178 13.81 -17.92 -4.19
N LEU A 179 14.92 -17.97 -4.94
CA LEU A 179 15.48 -16.79 -5.61
C LEU A 179 14.43 -16.12 -6.51
N ARG A 180 13.77 -16.91 -7.37
CA ARG A 180 12.74 -16.40 -8.27
C ARG A 180 11.55 -15.80 -7.52
N SER A 181 11.12 -16.40 -6.43
CA SER A 181 10.00 -15.86 -5.64
C SER A 181 10.27 -14.46 -5.07
N VAL A 182 11.52 -14.16 -4.71
CA VAL A 182 11.93 -12.81 -4.27
C VAL A 182 12.07 -11.87 -5.47
N GLU A 183 12.65 -12.34 -6.57
CA GLU A 183 12.88 -11.55 -7.79
C GLU A 183 11.57 -11.18 -8.49
N GLU A 184 10.55 -12.03 -8.44
CA GLU A 184 9.19 -11.73 -8.93
C GLU A 184 8.56 -10.58 -8.14
N GLU A 185 8.72 -10.57 -6.82
CA GLU A 185 8.29 -9.43 -5.99
C GLU A 185 9.07 -8.15 -6.26
N LEU A 186 10.29 -8.27 -6.79
CA LEU A 186 11.10 -7.15 -7.28
C LEU A 186 10.75 -6.74 -8.72
N GLU A 187 9.78 -7.44 -9.35
CA GLU A 187 9.40 -7.24 -10.76
C GLU A 187 10.56 -7.47 -11.73
N ILE A 188 11.46 -8.40 -11.40
CA ILE A 188 12.58 -8.77 -12.27
C ILE A 188 12.11 -9.84 -13.28
N PRO A 189 12.10 -9.54 -14.60
CA PRO A 189 11.72 -10.51 -15.62
C PRO A 189 12.69 -11.69 -15.65
N GLU A 190 12.23 -12.87 -16.06
CA GLU A 190 13.01 -14.11 -16.12
C GLU A 190 14.25 -13.98 -16.98
N ASP A 191 14.18 -13.26 -18.08
CA ASP A 191 15.28 -13.04 -19.01
C ASP A 191 16.35 -12.05 -18.48
N ARG A 192 16.09 -11.37 -17.37
CA ARG A 192 17.02 -10.44 -16.72
C ARG A 192 17.53 -10.91 -15.36
N LYS A 193 17.16 -12.10 -14.92
CA LYS A 193 17.52 -12.60 -13.59
C LYS A 193 19.03 -12.69 -13.39
N ASP A 194 19.77 -13.18 -14.39
CA ASP A 194 21.23 -13.38 -14.29
C ASP A 194 21.97 -12.03 -14.20
N ASP A 195 21.55 -11.04 -14.99
CA ASP A 195 22.10 -9.68 -14.93
C ASP A 195 21.84 -9.07 -13.55
N PHE A 196 20.62 -9.22 -13.04
CA PHE A 196 20.24 -8.70 -11.74
C PHE A 196 21.02 -9.37 -10.59
N ARG A 197 21.16 -10.70 -10.60
CA ARG A 197 21.96 -11.44 -9.61
C ARG A 197 23.42 -11.00 -9.64
N GLN A 198 23.98 -10.75 -10.83
CA GLN A 198 25.33 -10.22 -10.96
C GLN A 198 25.46 -8.80 -10.37
N GLU A 199 24.47 -7.93 -10.57
CA GLU A 199 24.45 -6.60 -9.96
C GLU A 199 24.42 -6.68 -8.44
N VAL A 200 23.58 -7.57 -7.88
CA VAL A 200 23.49 -7.82 -6.43
C VAL A 200 24.83 -8.33 -5.88
N SER A 201 25.46 -9.32 -6.51
CA SER A 201 26.77 -9.85 -6.12
C SER A 201 27.84 -8.76 -6.12
N ASN A 202 27.88 -7.93 -7.16
CA ASN A 202 28.82 -6.82 -7.25
C ASN A 202 28.61 -5.80 -6.13
N TRP A 203 27.35 -5.52 -5.77
CA TRP A 203 26.99 -4.59 -4.71
C TRP A 203 27.39 -5.13 -3.33
N VAL A 204 27.10 -6.39 -3.01
CA VAL A 204 27.53 -7.06 -1.77
C VAL A 204 29.06 -7.08 -1.65
N SER A 205 29.75 -7.45 -2.73
CA SER A 205 31.22 -7.49 -2.76
C SER A 205 31.84 -6.11 -2.54
N ARG A 206 31.22 -5.04 -3.00
CA ARG A 206 31.67 -3.66 -2.76
C ARG A 206 31.54 -3.30 -1.28
N ARG A 207 30.37 -3.56 -0.66
CA ARG A 207 30.14 -3.30 0.77
C ARG A 207 31.10 -4.07 1.67
N ALA A 208 31.35 -5.33 1.36
CA ALA A 208 32.31 -6.14 2.10
C ALA A 208 33.75 -5.54 2.07
N ARG A 209 34.16 -4.95 0.93
CA ARG A 209 35.44 -4.24 0.82
C ARG A 209 35.50 -2.95 1.62
N GLU A 210 34.35 -2.29 1.80
CA GLU A 210 34.21 -1.07 2.62
C GLU A 210 34.13 -1.39 4.13
N GLY A 211 34.12 -2.68 4.50
CA GLY A 211 34.05 -3.15 5.89
C GLY A 211 32.66 -3.04 6.51
N THR A 212 31.61 -2.91 5.68
CA THR A 212 30.21 -2.88 6.10
C THR A 212 29.55 -4.21 5.72
N SER A 213 28.80 -4.81 6.65
CA SER A 213 27.94 -5.95 6.34
C SER A 213 26.74 -5.51 5.52
N PHE A 214 26.22 -6.44 4.73
CA PHE A 214 24.93 -6.24 4.09
C PHE A 214 23.82 -6.23 5.17
N ASP A 215 22.97 -5.23 5.09
CA ASP A 215 21.72 -5.20 5.84
C ASP A 215 20.57 -5.07 4.82
N PRO A 216 19.63 -6.05 4.77
CA PRO A 216 18.46 -5.96 3.90
C PRO A 216 17.64 -4.68 4.12
N GLN A 217 17.70 -4.11 5.33
CA GLN A 217 17.00 -2.86 5.68
C GLN A 217 17.59 -1.64 4.96
N ASP A 218 18.84 -1.69 4.54
CA ASP A 218 19.49 -0.61 3.77
C ASP A 218 18.98 -0.50 2.33
N ASN A 219 18.23 -1.50 1.85
CA ASN A 219 17.62 -1.51 0.53
C ASN A 219 16.11 -1.60 0.62
N ASP A 220 15.44 -0.44 0.57
CA ASP A 220 13.98 -0.34 0.69
C ASP A 220 13.22 -1.23 -0.31
N ARG A 221 13.73 -1.39 -1.54
CA ARG A 221 13.10 -2.22 -2.56
C ARG A 221 13.16 -3.70 -2.19
N LEU A 222 14.34 -4.20 -1.79
CA LEU A 222 14.49 -5.59 -1.34
C LEU A 222 13.68 -5.84 -0.06
N ARG A 223 13.72 -4.92 0.91
CA ARG A 223 12.94 -5.03 2.13
C ARG A 223 11.44 -5.18 1.83
N ARG A 224 10.88 -4.32 0.98
CA ARG A 224 9.46 -4.41 0.57
C ARG A 224 9.14 -5.72 -0.16
N ALA A 225 10.05 -6.22 -0.99
CA ALA A 225 9.85 -7.50 -1.68
C ALA A 225 9.84 -8.67 -0.68
N LEU A 226 10.76 -8.67 0.30
CA LEU A 226 10.79 -9.68 1.36
C LEU A 226 9.54 -9.61 2.26
N GLU A 227 9.08 -8.39 2.59
CA GLU A 227 7.84 -8.18 3.34
C GLU A 227 6.63 -8.75 2.58
N ARG A 228 6.51 -8.48 1.27
CA ARG A 228 5.44 -9.04 0.43
C ARG A 228 5.52 -10.56 0.34
N LYS A 229 6.71 -11.10 0.11
CA LYS A 229 6.92 -12.55 0.08
C LYS A 229 6.53 -13.22 1.40
N LEU A 230 6.99 -12.69 2.53
CA LEU A 230 6.62 -13.21 3.86
C LEU A 230 5.11 -13.17 4.08
N TRP A 231 4.45 -12.12 3.58
CA TRP A 231 3.00 -12.04 3.60
C TRP A 231 2.35 -13.13 2.75
N GLU A 232 2.78 -13.32 1.49
CA GLU A 232 2.24 -14.36 0.62
C GLU A 232 2.43 -15.77 1.21
N ASP A 233 3.58 -16.04 1.82
CA ASP A 233 3.87 -17.30 2.50
C ASP A 233 2.96 -17.51 3.74
N LYS A 234 2.71 -16.45 4.51
CA LYS A 234 1.82 -16.48 5.68
C LYS A 234 0.34 -16.53 5.26
N LYS A 235 -0.07 -15.81 4.22
CA LYS A 235 -1.44 -15.74 3.72
C LYS A 235 -2.03 -17.12 3.39
N HIS A 236 -1.24 -18.05 2.85
CA HIS A 236 -1.70 -19.41 2.56
C HIS A 236 -1.90 -20.27 3.82
N ASN A 237 -1.23 -19.95 4.93
CA ASN A 237 -1.34 -20.63 6.20
C ASN A 237 -2.35 -19.98 7.15
N ILE A 238 -2.74 -18.75 6.87
CA ILE A 238 -3.62 -17.94 7.69
C ILE A 238 -4.89 -17.68 6.85
N ASN A 239 -6.02 -18.24 7.28
CA ASN A 239 -7.31 -17.77 6.77
C ASN A 239 -7.53 -16.36 7.33
N PHE A 240 -7.12 -15.34 6.53
CA PHE A 240 -7.13 -13.93 6.92
C PHE A 240 -8.51 -13.47 7.38
N SER A 241 -9.58 -13.94 6.72
CA SER A 241 -10.97 -13.66 7.12
C SER A 241 -11.31 -14.29 8.48
N ALA A 242 -10.77 -15.46 8.79
CA ALA A 242 -10.95 -16.09 10.11
C ALA A 242 -10.11 -15.41 11.18
N LEU A 243 -8.94 -14.90 10.80
CA LEU A 243 -8.01 -14.24 11.71
C LEU A 243 -8.49 -12.85 12.13
N VAL A 244 -9.11 -12.12 11.22
CA VAL A 244 -9.63 -10.76 11.47
C VAL A 244 -11.08 -10.81 11.97
N SER A 245 -11.86 -11.83 11.64
CA SER A 245 -13.15 -12.06 12.31
C SER A 245 -12.91 -12.54 13.76
N ALA A 246 -12.51 -11.63 14.54
CA ALA A 246 -12.50 -11.36 15.99
C ALA A 246 -12.50 -12.51 17.01
N ASN A 247 -12.80 -13.76 16.63
CA ASN A 247 -13.06 -14.83 17.58
C ASN A 247 -11.98 -15.93 17.66
N GLU A 248 -10.98 -15.94 16.78
CA GLU A 248 -9.95 -16.99 16.75
C GLU A 248 -8.52 -16.49 16.98
N LEU A 249 -8.31 -15.16 17.04
CA LEU A 249 -7.02 -14.59 17.41
C LEU A 249 -6.83 -14.66 18.93
N ASP A 250 -5.68 -15.15 19.34
CA ASP A 250 -5.17 -14.93 20.68
C ASP A 250 -5.06 -13.41 20.95
N ASP A 251 -5.46 -12.98 22.13
CA ASP A 251 -5.40 -11.56 22.52
C ASP A 251 -3.98 -10.99 22.42
N ASP A 252 -2.95 -11.83 22.60
CA ASP A 252 -1.55 -11.43 22.50
C ASP A 252 -1.15 -11.15 21.03
N GLU A 253 -1.55 -11.99 20.10
CA GLU A 253 -1.30 -11.77 18.65
C GLU A 253 -2.03 -10.52 18.15
N ARG A 254 -3.29 -10.36 18.53
CA ARG A 254 -4.08 -9.15 18.16
C ARG A 254 -3.42 -7.89 18.71
N ASN A 255 -2.96 -7.90 19.96
CA ASN A 255 -2.29 -6.75 20.56
C ASN A 255 -0.95 -6.46 19.90
N SER A 256 -0.21 -7.48 19.44
CA SER A 256 1.03 -7.31 18.66
C SER A 256 0.75 -6.57 17.34
N TRP A 257 -0.28 -6.94 16.60
CA TRP A 257 -0.65 -6.28 15.35
C TRP A 257 -1.15 -4.85 15.56
N VAL A 258 -1.95 -4.64 16.59
CA VAL A 258 -2.36 -3.28 16.99
C VAL A 258 -1.13 -2.43 17.31
N SER A 259 -0.15 -2.98 18.05
CA SER A 259 1.09 -2.27 18.36
C SER A 259 1.89 -1.91 17.10
N ALA A 260 2.04 -2.84 16.16
CA ALA A 260 2.73 -2.59 14.90
C ALA A 260 2.03 -1.50 14.04
N LEU A 261 0.71 -1.48 14.03
CA LEU A 261 -0.06 -0.40 13.36
C LEU A 261 0.08 0.94 14.11
N VAL A 262 0.16 0.93 15.44
CA VAL A 262 0.39 2.15 16.24
C VAL A 262 1.78 2.73 15.94
N ASP A 263 2.80 1.90 15.79
CA ASP A 263 4.16 2.33 15.40
C ASP A 263 4.17 2.98 13.99
N ARG A 264 3.20 2.64 13.14
CA ARG A 264 2.97 3.26 11.82
C ARG A 264 2.10 4.52 11.87
N GLY A 265 1.71 4.98 13.06
CA GLY A 265 0.99 6.24 13.27
C GLY A 265 -0.52 6.13 13.45
N TYR A 266 -1.07 4.91 13.53
CA TYR A 266 -2.47 4.73 13.91
C TYR A 266 -2.68 5.01 15.40
N SER A 267 -3.86 5.49 15.79
CA SER A 267 -4.28 5.37 17.18
C SER A 267 -4.64 3.92 17.49
N GLU A 268 -4.55 3.47 18.72
CA GLU A 268 -4.91 2.10 19.10
C GLU A 268 -6.32 1.70 18.64
N ALA A 269 -7.29 2.60 18.82
CA ALA A 269 -8.65 2.36 18.38
C ALA A 269 -8.81 2.39 16.84
N GLY A 270 -8.03 3.23 16.15
CA GLY A 270 -7.96 3.26 14.68
C GLY A 270 -7.31 2.00 14.12
N ALA A 271 -6.26 1.48 14.77
CA ALA A 271 -5.63 0.22 14.40
C ALA A 271 -6.60 -0.96 14.49
N ARG A 272 -7.39 -1.03 15.55
CA ARG A 272 -8.46 -2.05 15.70
C ARG A 272 -9.51 -1.94 14.60
N GLU A 273 -9.97 -0.74 14.27
CA GLU A 273 -10.95 -0.50 13.18
C GLU A 273 -10.38 -0.91 11.81
N VAL A 274 -9.10 -0.61 11.54
CA VAL A 274 -8.44 -0.99 10.28
C VAL A 274 -8.30 -2.50 10.16
N LEU A 275 -7.94 -3.20 11.25
CA LEU A 275 -7.90 -4.66 11.27
C LEU A 275 -9.27 -5.27 10.98
N GLU A 276 -10.33 -4.77 11.62
CA GLU A 276 -11.72 -5.23 11.38
C GLU A 276 -12.15 -4.94 9.93
N PHE A 277 -11.83 -3.76 9.41
CA PHE A 277 -12.20 -3.36 8.05
C PHE A 277 -11.48 -4.20 6.98
N ALA A 278 -10.18 -4.44 7.16
CA ALA A 278 -9.39 -5.26 6.24
C ALA A 278 -9.83 -6.74 6.22
N GLY A 279 -10.40 -7.22 7.31
CA GLY A 279 -10.85 -8.61 7.45
C GLY A 279 -12.34 -8.86 7.15
N ALA A 280 -13.08 -7.82 6.81
CA ALA A 280 -14.52 -7.93 6.54
C ALA A 280 -14.87 -8.48 5.13
N GLU A 281 -13.98 -9.24 4.48
CA GLU A 281 -14.25 -9.97 3.23
C GLU A 281 -14.77 -11.38 3.44
#